data_450a6ef585684a8849caf434c02a95d6
#
_entry.id   450a6ef585684a8849caf434c02a95d6
#
_cell.length_a   1.000
_cell.length_b   1.000
_cell.length_c   1.000
_cell.angle_alpha   90.00
_cell.angle_beta   90.00
_cell.angle_gamma   90.00
#
_symmetry.space_group_name_H-M   'P 1'
#
loop_
_entity.id
_entity.type
_entity.pdbx_description
1 polymer ?
#
loop_
_entity_poly.entity_id
_entity_poly.type
_entity_poly.pdbx_seq_one_letter_code
_entity_poly.pdbx_strand_id
1 'polypeptide(L)'
;MSNQTFDKNNFYSWKSLLKNSLSGNQNWPEARRMATLQSQYDVIIVGGGGHGLATAYYLAKNHNVGKIAVLEKGYLGGGNTARNTTLVRSNYLWEDAANLYEHSMKLWEGLSEDLNFNTFFSQRGVFNLGHNLQDMRDIERRVNANNLLGIDAYVDRKSTRLN
;
A
#
# COMPACT_ATOMS: atom_id res chain seq x y z
N MET A 1 -16.96 -1.30 -26.95
CA MET A 1 -16.26 -0.97 -25.68
C MET A 1 -15.68 -2.27 -25.16
N SER A 2 -14.39 -2.48 -25.30
CA SER A 2 -13.72 -3.73 -24.97
C SER A 2 -13.65 -3.84 -23.44
N ASN A 3 -14.37 -4.80 -22.86
CA ASN A 3 -14.08 -5.32 -21.55
C ASN A 3 -12.63 -5.76 -21.54
N GLN A 4 -11.73 -4.94 -21.03
CA GLN A 4 -10.43 -5.41 -20.62
C GLN A 4 -10.65 -6.15 -19.30
N THR A 5 -11.05 -7.39 -19.38
CA THR A 5 -10.84 -8.37 -18.31
C THR A 5 -9.36 -8.32 -17.99
N PHE A 6 -9.03 -8.09 -16.74
CA PHE A 6 -7.69 -8.29 -16.22
C PHE A 6 -7.27 -9.71 -16.62
N ASP A 7 -6.40 -9.79 -17.62
CA ASP A 7 -5.89 -11.07 -18.08
C ASP A 7 -4.93 -11.58 -17.01
N LYS A 8 -5.42 -12.57 -16.23
CA LYS A 8 -4.63 -13.26 -15.20
C LYS A 8 -3.35 -13.91 -15.74
N ASN A 9 -3.17 -13.94 -17.05
CA ASN A 9 -2.01 -14.51 -17.73
C ASN A 9 -0.89 -13.50 -18.02
N ASN A 10 -1.05 -12.23 -17.64
CA ASN A 10 -0.09 -11.17 -17.91
C ASN A 10 0.83 -10.87 -16.72
N PHE A 11 1.05 -11.87 -15.86
CA PHE A 11 2.01 -11.75 -14.76
C PHE A 11 3.45 -11.60 -15.27
N TYR A 12 4.30 -11.01 -14.45
CA TYR A 12 5.75 -10.98 -14.61
C TYR A 12 6.25 -12.38 -15.01
N SER A 13 6.53 -12.54 -16.28
CA SER A 13 7.11 -13.79 -16.79
C SER A 13 8.48 -13.47 -17.37
N TRP A 14 9.40 -14.42 -17.27
CA TRP A 14 10.71 -14.31 -17.90
C TRP A 14 10.57 -14.06 -19.43
N LYS A 15 9.52 -14.60 -20.06
CA LYS A 15 9.19 -14.34 -21.47
C LYS A 15 8.86 -12.88 -21.74
N SER A 16 8.11 -12.24 -20.84
CA SER A 16 7.77 -10.82 -20.92
C SER A 16 9.02 -9.95 -20.75
N LEU A 17 9.88 -10.29 -19.80
CA LEU A 17 11.16 -9.62 -19.60
C LEU A 17 12.05 -9.72 -20.85
N LEU A 18 12.20 -10.94 -21.39
CA LEU A 18 12.99 -11.17 -22.62
C LEU A 18 12.43 -10.39 -23.82
N LYS A 19 11.13 -10.46 -24.03
CA LYS A 19 10.45 -9.72 -25.12
C LYS A 19 10.67 -8.21 -25.00
N ASN A 20 10.49 -7.66 -23.81
CA ASN A 20 10.65 -6.22 -23.57
C ASN A 20 12.12 -5.79 -23.70
N SER A 21 13.06 -6.60 -23.22
CA SER A 21 14.51 -6.35 -23.38
C SER A 21 14.92 -6.35 -24.85
N LEU A 22 14.45 -7.31 -25.63
CA LEU A 22 14.77 -7.40 -27.07
C LEU A 22 14.11 -6.28 -27.88
N SER A 23 12.96 -5.75 -27.44
CA SER A 23 12.31 -4.59 -28.08
C SER A 23 12.88 -3.24 -27.61
N GLY A 24 13.94 -3.23 -26.80
CA GLY A 24 14.50 -2.01 -26.22
C GLY A 24 13.53 -1.27 -25.29
N ASN A 25 12.62 -1.99 -24.66
CA ASN A 25 11.55 -1.45 -23.80
C ASN A 25 10.66 -0.42 -24.54
N GLN A 26 10.50 -0.58 -25.84
CA GLN A 26 9.60 0.25 -26.64
C GLN A 26 8.18 -0.32 -26.63
N ASN A 27 7.21 0.52 -26.94
CA ASN A 27 5.78 0.16 -27.02
C ASN A 27 5.12 -0.18 -25.68
N TRP A 28 5.58 0.42 -24.59
CA TRP A 28 4.86 0.37 -23.34
C TRP A 28 3.57 1.20 -23.47
N PRO A 29 2.44 0.70 -22.95
CA PRO A 29 1.23 1.51 -22.92
C PRO A 29 1.45 2.74 -22.03
N GLU A 30 0.98 3.89 -22.47
CA GLU A 30 1.03 5.11 -21.65
C GLU A 30 0.41 4.87 -20.28
N ALA A 31 1.18 5.13 -19.21
CA ALA A 31 0.71 4.99 -17.83
C ALA A 31 -0.38 6.03 -17.49
N ARG A 32 -0.35 7.18 -18.17
CA ARG A 32 -1.33 8.26 -18.01
C ARG A 32 -2.17 8.39 -19.28
N ARG A 33 -3.26 7.66 -19.32
CA ARG A 33 -4.23 7.78 -20.41
C ARG A 33 -5.20 8.90 -20.10
N MET A 34 -5.39 9.82 -21.06
CA MET A 34 -6.49 10.78 -20.99
C MET A 34 -7.79 10.00 -21.12
N ALA A 35 -8.58 10.00 -20.08
CA ALA A 35 -9.89 9.37 -20.10
C ALA A 35 -10.89 10.29 -20.82
N THR A 36 -11.71 9.71 -21.69
CA THR A 36 -12.86 10.42 -22.25
C THR A 36 -13.91 10.57 -21.16
N LEU A 37 -14.31 11.81 -20.89
CA LEU A 37 -15.36 12.09 -19.91
C LEU A 37 -16.67 11.43 -20.34
N GLN A 38 -17.33 10.81 -19.39
CA GLN A 38 -18.65 10.22 -19.58
C GLN A 38 -19.72 11.18 -19.04
N SER A 39 -20.94 11.04 -19.56
CA SER A 39 -22.07 11.86 -19.11
C SER A 39 -22.57 11.50 -17.70
N GLN A 40 -22.22 10.30 -17.21
CA GLN A 40 -22.69 9.78 -15.93
C GLN A 40 -21.68 8.83 -15.31
N TYR A 41 -21.53 8.90 -14.00
CA TYR A 41 -20.70 8.02 -13.17
C TYR A 41 -21.51 7.47 -12.00
N ASP A 42 -21.20 6.25 -11.59
CA ASP A 42 -21.80 5.61 -10.42
C ASP A 42 -21.21 6.19 -9.14
N VAL A 43 -19.90 6.49 -9.16
CA VAL A 43 -19.16 7.06 -8.03
C VAL A 43 -18.17 8.12 -8.52
N ILE A 44 -18.14 9.25 -7.81
CA ILE A 44 -17.13 10.29 -8.01
C ILE A 44 -16.34 10.43 -6.71
N ILE A 45 -15.03 10.28 -6.81
CA ILE A 45 -14.09 10.41 -5.69
C ILE A 45 -13.31 11.71 -5.88
N VAL A 46 -13.31 12.57 -4.89
CA VAL A 46 -12.56 13.81 -4.90
C VAL A 46 -11.24 13.63 -4.17
N GLY A 47 -10.16 13.75 -4.91
CA GLY A 47 -8.78 13.59 -4.44
C GLY A 47 -8.12 12.31 -4.97
N GLY A 48 -7.02 12.48 -5.70
CA GLY A 48 -6.19 11.40 -6.29
C GLY A 48 -5.01 11.01 -5.40
N GLY A 49 -5.16 11.06 -4.08
CA GLY A 49 -4.19 10.53 -3.12
C GLY A 49 -4.35 9.02 -2.89
N GLY A 50 -3.53 8.43 -2.01
CA GLY A 50 -3.54 7.00 -1.72
C GLY A 50 -4.91 6.47 -1.33
N HIS A 51 -5.64 7.18 -0.46
CA HIS A 51 -6.99 6.78 -0.05
C HIS A 51 -7.99 6.84 -1.21
N GLY A 52 -7.99 7.92 -2.00
CA GLY A 52 -8.91 8.05 -3.13
C GLY A 52 -8.68 6.99 -4.19
N LEU A 53 -7.41 6.73 -4.54
CA LEU A 53 -7.04 5.70 -5.51
C LEU A 53 -7.35 4.30 -5.00
N ALA A 54 -7.06 4.00 -3.72
CA ALA A 54 -7.39 2.72 -3.11
C ALA A 54 -8.91 2.51 -3.04
N THR A 55 -9.68 3.55 -2.70
CA THR A 55 -11.15 3.49 -2.71
C THR A 55 -11.67 3.15 -4.10
N ALA A 56 -11.19 3.83 -5.14
CA ALA A 56 -11.58 3.53 -6.52
C ALA A 56 -11.25 2.08 -6.91
N TYR A 57 -10.03 1.64 -6.57
CA TYR A 57 -9.57 0.30 -6.87
C TYR A 57 -10.41 -0.78 -6.19
N TYR A 58 -10.65 -0.67 -4.89
CA TYR A 58 -11.41 -1.68 -4.15
C TYR A 58 -12.92 -1.65 -4.44
N LEU A 59 -13.50 -0.49 -4.74
CA LEU A 59 -14.88 -0.43 -5.23
C LEU A 59 -15.05 -1.18 -6.55
N ALA A 60 -14.12 -1.01 -7.47
CA ALA A 60 -14.14 -1.75 -8.73
C ALA A 60 -13.86 -3.24 -8.52
N LYS A 61 -12.84 -3.59 -7.71
CA LYS A 61 -12.40 -4.97 -7.51
C LYS A 61 -13.41 -5.81 -6.72
N ASN A 62 -13.89 -5.28 -5.60
CA ASN A 62 -14.67 -6.04 -4.63
C ASN A 62 -16.18 -5.84 -4.75
N HIS A 63 -16.62 -4.74 -5.34
CA HIS A 63 -18.04 -4.36 -5.40
C HIS A 63 -18.56 -4.19 -6.83
N ASN A 64 -17.74 -4.49 -7.84
CA ASN A 64 -18.10 -4.40 -9.26
C ASN A 64 -18.68 -3.04 -9.67
N VAL A 65 -18.28 -1.96 -9.04
CA VAL A 65 -18.69 -0.62 -9.43
C VAL A 65 -18.04 -0.27 -10.77
N GLY A 66 -18.88 -0.07 -11.81
CA GLY A 66 -18.40 -0.02 -13.20
C GLY A 66 -17.84 1.34 -13.62
N LYS A 67 -18.48 2.44 -13.19
CA LYS A 67 -18.13 3.79 -13.64
C LYS A 67 -17.68 4.65 -12.48
N ILE A 68 -16.39 4.66 -12.24
CA ILE A 68 -15.77 5.45 -11.17
C ILE A 68 -14.94 6.57 -11.79
N ALA A 69 -15.12 7.80 -11.30
CA ALA A 69 -14.25 8.92 -11.62
C ALA A 69 -13.46 9.35 -10.38
N VAL A 70 -12.17 9.61 -10.56
CA VAL A 70 -11.33 10.25 -9.55
C VAL A 70 -10.97 11.64 -10.04
N LEU A 71 -11.36 12.67 -9.28
CA LEU A 71 -11.07 14.06 -9.60
C LEU A 71 -9.90 14.53 -8.75
N GLU A 72 -8.81 14.91 -9.41
CA GLU A 72 -7.61 15.45 -8.78
C GLU A 72 -7.32 16.84 -9.35
N LYS A 73 -7.14 17.85 -8.49
CA LYS A 73 -6.88 19.22 -8.92
C LYS A 73 -5.45 19.49 -9.38
N GLY A 74 -4.52 18.65 -8.93
CA GLY A 74 -3.08 18.79 -9.22
C GLY A 74 -2.56 17.58 -9.98
N TYR A 75 -1.77 16.76 -9.30
CA TYR A 75 -1.25 15.51 -9.85
C TYR A 75 -1.48 14.35 -8.87
N LEU A 76 -1.58 13.15 -9.39
CA LEU A 76 -1.85 11.95 -8.59
C LEU A 76 -0.81 11.79 -7.48
N GLY A 77 -1.28 11.60 -6.26
CA GLY A 77 -0.43 11.47 -5.09
C GLY A 77 0.20 12.78 -4.59
N GLY A 78 -0.04 13.91 -5.23
CA GLY A 78 0.63 15.20 -4.98
C GLY A 78 0.45 15.83 -3.60
N GLY A 79 -0.49 15.31 -2.82
CA GLY A 79 -0.70 15.69 -1.42
C GLY A 79 0.25 14.96 -0.46
N ASN A 80 -0.28 14.50 0.67
CA ASN A 80 0.48 13.77 1.71
C ASN A 80 1.06 12.45 1.20
N THR A 81 0.44 11.81 0.21
CA THR A 81 0.89 10.52 -0.32
C THR A 81 2.33 10.57 -0.85
N ALA A 82 2.69 11.59 -1.61
CA ALA A 82 4.05 11.75 -2.12
C ALA A 82 5.05 12.33 -1.10
N ARG A 83 4.59 12.69 0.10
CA ARG A 83 5.40 13.34 1.14
C ARG A 83 5.49 12.54 2.42
N ASN A 84 5.03 11.29 2.41
CA ASN A 84 5.07 10.42 3.57
C ASN A 84 6.44 9.74 3.73
N THR A 85 6.65 9.13 4.89
CA THR A 85 7.90 8.41 5.21
C THR A 85 7.98 7.02 4.60
N THR A 86 6.96 6.58 3.85
CA THR A 86 6.84 5.23 3.26
C THR A 86 6.90 4.08 4.27
N LEU A 87 6.62 4.36 5.54
CA LEU A 87 6.53 3.35 6.58
C LEU A 87 5.07 2.86 6.69
N VAL A 88 4.87 1.59 6.43
CA VAL A 88 3.61 0.88 6.67
C VAL A 88 3.79 0.04 7.94
N ARG A 89 2.95 0.27 8.95
CA ARG A 89 3.07 -0.40 10.24
C ARG A 89 1.72 -0.57 10.92
N SER A 90 1.57 -1.58 11.79
CA SER A 90 0.38 -1.85 12.60
C SER A 90 0.57 -1.68 14.11
N ASN A 91 1.78 -1.41 14.57
CA ASN A 91 2.15 -1.31 15.99
C ASN A 91 1.59 -0.07 16.70
N TYR A 92 0.28 0.13 16.61
CA TYR A 92 -0.43 1.21 17.30
C TYR A 92 -0.89 0.77 18.68
N LEU A 93 -1.03 1.73 19.59
CA LEU A 93 -1.43 1.45 20.99
C LEU A 93 -2.92 1.16 21.14
N TRP A 94 -3.74 1.80 20.30
CA TRP A 94 -5.20 1.71 20.39
C TRP A 94 -5.72 0.59 19.50
N GLU A 95 -6.61 -0.22 20.06
CA GLU A 95 -7.16 -1.42 19.41
C GLU A 95 -7.74 -1.14 18.02
N ASP A 96 -8.63 -0.15 17.92
CA ASP A 96 -9.27 0.20 16.64
C ASP A 96 -8.24 0.59 15.57
N ALA A 97 -7.25 1.39 15.97
CA ALA A 97 -6.17 1.79 15.07
C ALA A 97 -5.29 0.58 14.69
N ALA A 98 -4.91 -0.24 15.66
CA ALA A 98 -4.10 -1.43 15.40
C ALA A 98 -4.80 -2.39 14.43
N ASN A 99 -6.09 -2.67 14.63
CA ASN A 99 -6.89 -3.53 13.76
C ASN A 99 -7.01 -2.97 12.33
N LEU A 100 -7.26 -1.66 12.20
CA LEU A 100 -7.33 -1.01 10.89
C LEU A 100 -6.00 -1.09 10.14
N TYR A 101 -4.90 -0.80 10.82
CA TYR A 101 -3.58 -0.81 10.18
C TYR A 101 -3.06 -2.22 9.94
N GLU A 102 -3.40 -3.19 10.78
CA GLU A 102 -3.10 -4.60 10.53
C GLU A 102 -3.83 -5.11 9.28
N HIS A 103 -5.10 -4.78 9.13
CA HIS A 103 -5.84 -5.07 7.91
C HIS A 103 -5.20 -4.40 6.67
N SER A 104 -4.83 -3.13 6.80
CA SER A 104 -4.14 -2.39 5.74
C SER A 104 -2.80 -3.05 5.36
N MET A 105 -2.04 -3.53 6.35
CA MET A 105 -0.77 -4.20 6.09
C MET A 105 -0.96 -5.50 5.29
N LYS A 106 -1.97 -6.29 5.62
CA LYS A 106 -2.34 -7.49 4.84
C LYS A 106 -2.71 -7.17 3.39
N LEU A 107 -3.35 -6.03 3.15
CA LEU A 107 -3.60 -5.57 1.78
C LEU A 107 -2.31 -5.23 1.05
N TRP A 108 -1.32 -4.63 1.74
CA TRP A 108 -0.01 -4.34 1.15
C TRP A 108 0.78 -5.59 0.79
N GLU A 109 0.66 -6.68 1.57
CA GLU A 109 1.35 -7.96 1.30
C GLU A 109 0.98 -8.52 -0.08
N GLY A 110 -0.30 -8.47 -0.45
CA GLY A 110 -0.80 -8.95 -1.74
C GLY A 110 -0.76 -7.93 -2.88
N LEU A 111 -0.49 -6.65 -2.58
CA LEU A 111 -0.73 -5.57 -3.54
C LEU A 111 0.17 -5.65 -4.78
N SER A 112 1.41 -6.09 -4.64
CA SER A 112 2.32 -6.25 -5.78
C SER A 112 1.83 -7.31 -6.76
N GLU A 113 1.26 -8.39 -6.25
CA GLU A 113 0.65 -9.44 -7.07
C GLU A 113 -0.64 -8.97 -7.70
N ASP A 114 -1.51 -8.36 -6.92
CA ASP A 114 -2.78 -7.80 -7.37
C ASP A 114 -2.62 -6.79 -8.52
N LEU A 115 -1.63 -5.92 -8.43
CA LEU A 115 -1.37 -4.87 -9.42
C LEU A 115 -0.45 -5.33 -10.56
N ASN A 116 0.13 -6.53 -10.45
CA ASN A 116 1.22 -6.97 -11.32
C ASN A 116 2.34 -5.93 -11.42
N PHE A 117 2.66 -5.31 -10.31
CA PHE A 117 3.62 -4.22 -10.20
C PHE A 117 4.37 -4.30 -8.88
N ASN A 118 5.70 -4.23 -8.90
CA ASN A 118 6.47 -4.24 -7.67
C ASN A 118 6.26 -2.93 -6.88
N THR A 119 5.55 -3.02 -5.77
CA THR A 119 5.30 -1.89 -4.87
C THR A 119 6.47 -1.59 -3.93
N PHE A 120 7.55 -2.37 -4.02
CA PHE A 120 8.72 -2.32 -3.13
C PHE A 120 8.38 -2.49 -1.64
N PHE A 121 7.24 -3.10 -1.34
CA PHE A 121 6.88 -3.42 0.03
C PHE A 121 7.77 -4.54 0.57
N SER A 122 8.43 -4.27 1.69
CA SER A 122 9.35 -5.21 2.33
C SER A 122 9.16 -5.20 3.84
N GLN A 123 8.68 -6.30 4.39
CA GLN A 123 8.48 -6.47 5.83
C GLN A 123 9.81 -6.73 6.52
N ARG A 124 10.26 -5.76 7.29
CA ARG A 124 11.54 -5.82 8.02
C ARG A 124 11.40 -5.59 9.52
N GLY A 125 10.17 -5.36 9.97
CA GLY A 125 9.88 -4.95 11.34
C GLY A 125 10.17 -3.47 11.60
N VAL A 126 9.87 -3.05 12.83
CA VAL A 126 10.08 -1.67 13.29
C VAL A 126 10.82 -1.71 14.62
N PHE A 127 11.89 -0.95 14.71
CA PHE A 127 12.64 -0.78 15.95
C PHE A 127 12.26 0.54 16.61
N ASN A 128 11.88 0.48 17.88
CA ASN A 128 11.71 1.64 18.74
C ASN A 128 12.84 1.63 19.77
N LEU A 129 13.63 2.70 19.82
CA LEU A 129 14.77 2.81 20.71
C LEU A 129 14.37 3.57 21.98
N GLY A 130 14.68 3.00 23.14
CA GLY A 130 14.53 3.66 24.42
C GLY A 130 15.90 4.12 24.97
N HIS A 131 16.00 5.37 25.37
CA HIS A 131 17.24 5.96 25.87
C HIS A 131 17.24 6.20 27.39
N ASN A 132 16.08 6.05 28.01
CA ASN A 132 15.91 6.28 29.45
C ASN A 132 14.82 5.35 30.02
N LEU A 133 14.66 5.37 31.34
CA LEU A 133 13.68 4.52 32.01
C LEU A 133 12.23 4.79 31.58
N GLN A 134 11.89 6.03 31.28
CA GLN A 134 10.55 6.39 30.87
C GLN A 134 10.22 5.85 29.47
N ASP A 135 11.18 5.97 28.54
CA ASP A 135 11.05 5.40 27.20
C ASP A 135 10.87 3.88 27.29
N MET A 136 11.66 3.20 28.13
CA MET A 136 11.56 1.75 28.33
C MET A 136 10.19 1.33 28.86
N ARG A 137 9.63 2.06 29.82
CA ARG A 137 8.27 1.81 30.34
C ARG A 137 7.20 1.98 29.25
N ASP A 138 7.33 3.00 28.41
CA ASP A 138 6.41 3.22 27.29
C ASP A 138 6.52 2.09 26.24
N ILE A 139 7.75 1.67 25.92
CA ILE A 139 7.98 0.54 25.02
C ILE A 139 7.40 -0.74 25.57
N GLU A 140 7.61 -1.06 26.85
CA GLU A 140 7.03 -2.25 27.48
C GLU A 140 5.49 -2.23 27.44
N ARG A 141 4.88 -1.09 27.72
CA ARG A 141 3.43 -0.91 27.63
C ARG A 141 2.93 -1.15 26.20
N ARG A 142 3.63 -0.63 25.19
CA ARG A 142 3.28 -0.82 23.77
C ARG A 142 3.43 -2.27 23.33
N VAL A 143 4.50 -2.92 23.73
CA VAL A 143 4.73 -4.35 23.43
C VAL A 143 3.61 -5.21 24.04
N ASN A 144 3.25 -4.97 25.30
CA ASN A 144 2.15 -5.70 25.93
C ASN A 144 0.82 -5.46 25.20
N ALA A 145 0.50 -4.22 24.83
CA ALA A 145 -0.72 -3.91 24.08
C ALA A 145 -0.70 -4.59 22.70
N ASN A 146 0.41 -4.54 21.97
CA ASN A 146 0.55 -5.18 20.67
C ASN A 146 0.36 -6.70 20.77
N ASN A 147 0.97 -7.36 21.75
CA ASN A 147 0.82 -8.81 21.94
C ASN A 147 -0.63 -9.20 22.26
N LEU A 148 -1.35 -8.39 23.04
CA LEU A 148 -2.78 -8.60 23.29
C LEU A 148 -3.63 -8.50 22.02
N LEU A 149 -3.18 -7.71 21.05
CA LEU A 149 -3.83 -7.53 19.74
C LEU A 149 -3.32 -8.51 18.68
N GLY A 150 -2.46 -9.47 19.04
CA GLY A 150 -1.91 -10.47 18.14
C GLY A 150 -0.79 -9.97 17.23
N ILE A 151 -0.25 -8.78 17.50
CA ILE A 151 0.90 -8.22 16.77
C ILE A 151 2.18 -8.71 17.46
N ASP A 152 3.05 -9.39 16.71
CA ASP A 152 4.32 -9.91 17.23
C ASP A 152 5.25 -8.75 17.61
N ALA A 153 5.51 -8.62 18.91
CA ALA A 153 6.36 -7.57 19.47
C ALA A 153 7.08 -8.07 20.72
N TYR A 154 8.31 -7.65 20.88
CA TYR A 154 9.10 -7.97 22.08
C TYR A 154 10.04 -6.84 22.48
N VAL A 155 10.42 -6.83 23.75
CA VAL A 155 11.43 -5.91 24.28
C VAL A 155 12.79 -6.60 24.27
N ASP A 156 13.72 -6.10 23.46
CA ASP A 156 15.10 -6.55 23.51
C ASP A 156 15.85 -5.74 24.59
N ARG A 157 16.13 -6.38 25.73
CA ARG A 157 16.90 -5.79 26.83
C ARG A 157 18.40 -6.06 26.73
N LYS A 158 18.79 -6.95 25.84
CA LYS A 158 20.18 -7.21 25.56
C LYS A 158 20.65 -6.20 24.52
N SER A 159 20.92 -4.97 24.95
CA SER A 159 21.69 -4.08 24.09
C SER A 159 22.91 -4.87 23.62
N THR A 160 23.03 -5.02 22.34
CA THR A 160 24.24 -5.53 21.71
C THR A 160 25.35 -4.58 22.15
N ARG A 161 26.12 -4.95 23.14
CA ARG A 161 27.42 -4.31 23.35
C ARG A 161 28.17 -4.56 22.07
N LEU A 162 28.30 -3.54 21.26
CA LEU A 162 29.31 -3.50 20.23
C LEU A 162 30.63 -3.48 20.99
N ASN A 163 31.27 -4.65 21.08
CA ASN A 163 32.65 -4.76 21.50
C ASN A 163 33.56 -4.30 20.36
#